data_bf12b5eaf066944cf7221122cf62b2ae
#
_entry.id   bf12b5eaf066944cf7221122cf62b2ae
#
_cell.length_a   1.000
_cell.length_b   1.000
_cell.length_c   1.000
_cell.angle_alpha   90.00
_cell.angle_beta   90.00
_cell.angle_gamma   90.00
#
_symmetry.space_group_name_H-M   'P 1'
#
loop_
_entity.id
_entity.type
_entity.pdbx_description
1 polymer ?
#
loop_
_entity_poly.entity_id
_entity_poly.type
_entity_poly.pdbx_seq_one_letter_code
_entity_poly.pdbx_strand_id
1 'polypeptide(L)'
;MSLVDIEAKIETRLLKALQQPLLAYCDIETFRQQMAASFQHSSTQQTAFFLGAQSATPGMAFLAGYQAALRCLDPLCPSDQFAAFCVSEKGIKKPWDMKTQLDKSDANWQLNGRKGFVMLVPDTIDQLYVVAKRSDGSLSCVQLAADSAGITIGEPLSAPFVKDIPHAGIHFDNVIISAEQILTADAHLQANKPFRYWEDVHVTVAMAGWMLRQLAEMEEFEASKALLREKICQLIEKFKEQPDYYSVAGLDIVDECHKTMEIQSKGLGEKALKLWQVDRLLLQMGFKIRHQIRLKLASGQ
;
A
#
# COMPACT_ATOMS: atom_id res chain seq x y z
N MET A 1 -4.06 2.22 23.76
CA MET A 1 -5.05 3.17 23.21
C MET A 1 -6.31 2.35 23.02
N SER A 2 -7.40 2.75 23.70
CA SER A 2 -8.67 2.03 23.63
C SER A 2 -9.37 2.19 22.26
N LEU A 3 -10.38 1.35 21.97
CA LEU A 3 -11.23 1.52 20.76
C LEU A 3 -11.85 2.92 20.71
N VAL A 4 -12.31 3.45 21.84
CA VAL A 4 -12.87 4.81 21.93
C VAL A 4 -11.85 5.88 21.53
N ASP A 5 -10.58 5.74 21.94
CA ASP A 5 -9.51 6.67 21.53
C ASP A 5 -9.22 6.57 20.02
N ILE A 6 -9.32 5.37 19.44
CA ILE A 6 -9.13 5.18 18.00
C ILE A 6 -10.27 5.84 17.24
N GLU A 7 -11.50 5.61 17.64
CA GLU A 7 -12.72 6.17 17.03
C GLU A 7 -12.68 7.70 17.03
N ALA A 8 -12.43 8.33 18.19
CA ALA A 8 -12.30 9.77 18.29
C ALA A 8 -11.23 10.36 17.36
N LYS A 9 -10.10 9.66 17.20
CA LYS A 9 -9.03 10.07 16.27
C LYS A 9 -9.44 9.92 14.80
N ILE A 10 -10.15 8.85 14.45
CA ILE A 10 -10.67 8.64 13.07
C ILE A 10 -11.70 9.71 12.73
N GLU A 11 -12.63 10.00 13.64
CA GLU A 11 -13.63 11.04 13.44
C GLU A 11 -13.00 12.44 13.28
N THR A 12 -12.09 12.82 14.19
CA THR A 12 -11.35 14.08 14.10
C THR A 12 -10.63 14.22 12.76
N ARG A 13 -10.05 13.14 12.23
CA ARG A 13 -9.37 13.15 10.94
C ARG A 13 -10.32 13.27 9.76
N LEU A 14 -11.47 12.62 9.83
CA LEU A 14 -12.50 12.78 8.81
C LEU A 14 -12.99 14.23 8.75
N LEU A 15 -13.32 14.81 9.90
CA LEU A 15 -13.75 16.22 9.99
C LEU A 15 -12.67 17.17 9.45
N LYS A 16 -11.40 16.95 9.78
CA LYS A 16 -10.29 17.73 9.24
C LYS A 16 -10.16 17.56 7.72
N ALA A 17 -10.29 16.34 7.21
CA ALA A 17 -10.21 16.07 5.77
C ALA A 17 -11.37 16.73 5.00
N LEU A 18 -12.57 16.76 5.57
CA LEU A 18 -13.75 17.41 4.97
C LEU A 18 -13.57 18.93 4.77
N GLN A 19 -12.73 19.56 5.59
CA GLN A 19 -12.42 21.00 5.49
C GLN A 19 -11.33 21.31 4.45
N GLN A 20 -10.71 20.31 3.85
CA GLN A 20 -9.61 20.48 2.90
C GLN A 20 -10.04 20.08 1.49
N PRO A 21 -9.40 20.64 0.44
CA PRO A 21 -9.68 20.23 -0.93
C PRO A 21 -9.33 18.75 -1.15
N LEU A 22 -10.00 18.15 -2.13
CA LEU A 22 -9.62 16.83 -2.62
C LEU A 22 -8.33 16.93 -3.44
N LEU A 23 -7.44 15.96 -3.26
CA LEU A 23 -6.14 15.87 -3.93
C LEU A 23 -6.21 14.80 -5.03
N ALA A 24 -5.96 15.22 -6.27
CA ALA A 24 -5.76 14.37 -7.43
C ALA A 24 -4.26 14.15 -7.68
N TYR A 25 -3.90 13.33 -8.66
CA TYR A 25 -2.49 13.10 -9.00
C TYR A 25 -1.77 14.38 -9.48
N CYS A 26 -2.48 15.32 -10.11
CA CYS A 26 -1.90 16.63 -10.46
C CYS A 26 -1.48 17.46 -9.24
N ASP A 27 -1.99 17.14 -8.05
CA ASP A 27 -1.66 17.79 -6.77
C ASP A 27 -0.64 16.97 -5.96
N ILE A 28 0.17 16.13 -6.63
CA ILE A 28 1.00 15.10 -5.97
C ILE A 28 2.01 15.72 -4.98
N GLU A 29 2.51 16.93 -5.23
CA GLU A 29 3.40 17.62 -4.30
C GLU A 29 2.67 18.10 -3.04
N THR A 30 1.43 18.56 -3.17
CA THR A 30 0.58 18.87 -2.02
C THR A 30 0.28 17.59 -1.22
N PHE A 31 0.01 16.47 -1.92
CA PHE A 31 -0.17 15.17 -1.29
C PHE A 31 1.09 14.73 -0.53
N ARG A 32 2.30 14.91 -1.11
CA ARG A 32 3.60 14.64 -0.48
C ARG A 32 3.76 15.42 0.83
N GLN A 33 3.45 16.72 0.82
CA GLN A 33 3.52 17.59 2.00
C GLN A 33 2.54 17.15 3.10
N GLN A 34 1.31 16.80 2.74
CA GLN A 34 0.30 16.30 3.68
C GLN A 34 0.71 14.93 4.26
N MET A 35 1.29 14.07 3.43
CA MET A 35 1.84 12.78 3.84
C MET A 35 2.96 12.97 4.87
N ALA A 36 3.94 13.82 4.58
CA ALA A 36 5.05 14.12 5.48
C ALA A 36 4.55 14.65 6.83
N ALA A 37 3.67 15.65 6.82
CA ALA A 37 3.08 16.22 8.03
C ALA A 37 2.27 15.19 8.84
N SER A 38 1.56 14.29 8.16
CA SER A 38 0.74 13.28 8.83
C SER A 38 1.60 12.22 9.51
N PHE A 39 2.68 11.72 8.88
CA PHE A 39 3.57 10.73 9.47
C PHE A 39 4.32 11.23 10.71
N GLN A 40 4.59 12.53 10.81
CA GLN A 40 5.24 13.12 11.99
C GLN A 40 4.39 13.02 13.27
N HIS A 41 3.05 12.96 13.13
CA HIS A 41 2.13 13.09 14.28
C HIS A 41 1.11 11.95 14.40
N SER A 42 1.23 10.91 13.56
CA SER A 42 0.19 9.89 13.44
C SER A 42 0.75 8.50 13.17
N SER A 43 0.00 7.47 13.55
CA SER A 43 0.31 6.12 13.11
C SER A 43 0.12 5.98 11.59
N THR A 44 0.72 4.94 11.00
CA THR A 44 0.59 4.65 9.58
C THR A 44 -0.88 4.46 9.15
N GLN A 45 -1.71 3.80 9.98
CA GLN A 45 -3.13 3.60 9.72
C GLN A 45 -3.92 4.91 9.75
N GLN A 46 -3.62 5.78 10.73
CA GLN A 46 -4.27 7.10 10.83
C GLN A 46 -3.87 8.01 9.67
N THR A 47 -2.63 7.92 9.20
CA THR A 47 -2.15 8.62 8.02
C THR A 47 -2.84 8.09 6.76
N ALA A 48 -2.93 6.76 6.59
CA ALA A 48 -3.64 6.12 5.49
C ALA A 48 -5.11 6.58 5.42
N PHE A 49 -5.81 6.59 6.56
CA PHE A 49 -7.19 7.06 6.64
C PHE A 49 -7.34 8.52 6.23
N PHE A 50 -6.52 9.40 6.81
CA PHE A 50 -6.60 10.84 6.55
C PHE A 50 -6.33 11.20 5.10
N LEU A 51 -5.24 10.67 4.52
CA LEU A 51 -4.90 10.89 3.13
C LEU A 51 -5.90 10.23 2.19
N GLY A 52 -6.42 9.05 2.54
CA GLY A 52 -7.51 8.41 1.82
C GLY A 52 -8.76 9.29 1.76
N ALA A 53 -9.15 9.88 2.90
CA ALA A 53 -10.27 10.82 2.96
C ALA A 53 -10.01 12.14 2.20
N GLN A 54 -8.76 12.52 1.94
CA GLN A 54 -8.41 13.67 1.09
C GLN A 54 -8.30 13.33 -0.40
N SER A 55 -8.29 12.05 -0.76
CA SER A 55 -8.08 11.60 -2.13
C SER A 55 -9.27 11.92 -3.03
N ALA A 56 -9.01 12.45 -4.23
CA ALA A 56 -10.03 12.71 -5.23
C ALA A 56 -10.56 11.43 -5.89
N THR A 57 -9.76 10.37 -5.89
CA THR A 57 -10.04 9.09 -6.54
C THR A 57 -9.73 7.91 -5.63
N PRO A 58 -10.32 6.73 -5.87
CA PRO A 58 -9.92 5.51 -5.18
C PRO A 58 -8.44 5.15 -5.46
N GLY A 59 -7.91 5.49 -6.65
CA GLY A 59 -6.49 5.29 -6.99
C GLY A 59 -5.56 6.09 -6.07
N MET A 60 -5.87 7.37 -5.81
CA MET A 60 -5.13 8.18 -4.85
C MET A 60 -5.27 7.66 -3.41
N ALA A 61 -6.45 7.14 -3.04
CA ALA A 61 -6.63 6.49 -1.74
C ALA A 61 -5.80 5.20 -1.62
N PHE A 62 -5.73 4.41 -2.70
CA PHE A 62 -4.82 3.27 -2.77
C PHE A 62 -3.35 3.71 -2.54
N LEU A 63 -2.91 4.76 -3.23
CA LEU A 63 -1.57 5.32 -3.04
C LEU A 63 -1.32 5.69 -1.57
N ALA A 64 -2.29 6.33 -0.90
CA ALA A 64 -2.19 6.68 0.52
C ALA A 64 -1.95 5.46 1.41
N GLY A 65 -2.74 4.40 1.23
CA GLY A 65 -2.60 3.14 1.95
C GLY A 65 -1.27 2.44 1.65
N TYR A 66 -0.88 2.41 0.37
CA TYR A 66 0.37 1.80 -0.07
C TYR A 66 1.60 2.49 0.53
N GLN A 67 1.65 3.84 0.50
CA GLN A 67 2.74 4.59 1.12
C GLN A 67 2.79 4.39 2.64
N ALA A 68 1.66 4.22 3.29
CA ALA A 68 1.60 3.92 4.71
C ALA A 68 2.10 2.49 5.03
N ALA A 69 1.77 1.52 4.19
CA ALA A 69 2.28 0.14 4.31
C ALA A 69 3.80 0.06 4.15
N LEU A 70 4.38 0.89 3.27
CA LEU A 70 5.83 0.97 3.07
C LEU A 70 6.58 1.43 4.33
N ARG A 71 5.97 2.25 5.21
CA ARG A 71 6.55 2.63 6.51
C ARG A 71 6.49 1.51 7.55
N CYS A 72 5.75 0.43 7.28
CA CYS A 72 5.86 -0.80 8.05
C CYS A 72 7.02 -1.67 7.55
N LEU A 73 7.32 -1.63 6.24
CA LEU A 73 8.48 -2.32 5.66
C LEU A 73 9.79 -1.66 6.08
N ASP A 74 9.84 -0.33 6.02
CA ASP A 74 10.99 0.47 6.44
C ASP A 74 10.52 1.67 7.26
N PRO A 75 10.55 1.57 8.61
CA PRO A 75 10.20 2.69 9.49
C PRO A 75 11.12 3.91 9.37
N LEU A 76 12.31 3.75 8.76
CA LEU A 76 13.27 4.83 8.54
C LEU A 76 13.07 5.54 7.19
N CYS A 77 12.17 5.05 6.34
CA CYS A 77 11.83 5.73 5.09
C CYS A 77 11.39 7.18 5.37
N PRO A 78 12.04 8.20 4.78
CA PRO A 78 11.73 9.59 5.03
C PRO A 78 10.24 9.89 4.77
N SER A 79 9.64 10.68 5.67
CA SER A 79 8.19 10.92 5.65
C SER A 79 7.71 11.65 4.39
N ASP A 80 8.60 12.43 3.74
CA ASP A 80 8.37 13.21 2.54
C ASP A 80 8.79 12.51 1.24
N GLN A 81 9.26 11.27 1.30
CA GLN A 81 9.65 10.51 0.12
C GLN A 81 8.58 9.52 -0.30
N PHE A 82 8.37 9.40 -1.60
CA PHE A 82 7.59 8.31 -2.17
C PHE A 82 8.46 7.08 -2.38
N ALA A 83 7.91 5.92 -2.04
CA ALA A 83 8.61 4.66 -2.16
C ALA A 83 7.78 3.63 -2.97
N ALA A 84 8.46 2.61 -3.50
CA ALA A 84 7.82 1.49 -4.16
C ALA A 84 8.47 0.15 -3.77
N PHE A 85 7.63 -0.87 -3.54
CA PHE A 85 8.06 -2.23 -3.27
C PHE A 85 8.06 -3.05 -4.58
N CYS A 86 9.24 -3.31 -5.09
CA CYS A 86 9.49 -3.86 -6.42
C CYS A 86 9.69 -5.37 -6.35
N VAL A 87 8.59 -6.13 -6.47
CA VAL A 87 8.60 -7.60 -6.45
C VAL A 87 8.24 -8.19 -7.79
N SER A 88 7.22 -7.63 -8.46
CA SER A 88 6.59 -8.21 -9.65
C SER A 88 7.52 -8.23 -10.85
N GLU A 89 7.54 -9.37 -11.57
CA GLU A 89 8.23 -9.54 -12.84
C GLU A 89 7.28 -10.15 -13.88
N LYS A 90 7.40 -9.74 -15.14
CA LYS A 90 6.54 -10.21 -16.22
C LYS A 90 6.66 -11.74 -16.38
N GLY A 91 5.53 -12.43 -16.28
CA GLY A 91 5.45 -13.88 -16.46
C GLY A 91 5.87 -14.71 -15.24
N ILE A 92 6.32 -14.09 -14.15
CA ILE A 92 6.71 -14.76 -12.91
C ILE A 92 5.53 -14.80 -11.94
N LYS A 93 5.22 -16.00 -11.42
CA LYS A 93 4.12 -16.22 -10.47
C LYS A 93 4.61 -16.56 -9.06
N LYS A 94 5.78 -17.19 -8.95
CA LYS A 94 6.36 -17.60 -7.67
C LYS A 94 7.60 -16.76 -7.37
N PRO A 95 7.81 -16.30 -6.14
CA PRO A 95 8.99 -15.49 -5.78
C PRO A 95 10.32 -16.18 -6.15
N TRP A 96 10.39 -17.50 -6.00
CA TRP A 96 11.60 -18.30 -6.29
C TRP A 96 11.98 -18.36 -7.76
N ASP A 97 11.03 -18.08 -8.67
CA ASP A 97 11.27 -18.07 -10.13
C ASP A 97 11.76 -16.70 -10.62
N MET A 98 11.93 -15.74 -9.70
CA MET A 98 12.41 -14.38 -9.97
C MET A 98 13.73 -14.38 -10.75
N LYS A 99 13.83 -13.45 -11.70
CA LYS A 99 14.99 -13.29 -12.58
C LYS A 99 15.92 -12.15 -12.16
N THR A 100 15.42 -11.18 -11.40
CA THR A 100 16.26 -10.13 -10.83
C THR A 100 17.26 -10.76 -9.86
N GLN A 101 18.55 -10.50 -10.07
CA GLN A 101 19.68 -11.13 -9.37
C GLN A 101 20.40 -10.10 -8.51
N LEU A 102 20.88 -10.55 -7.36
CA LEU A 102 21.77 -9.80 -6.47
C LEU A 102 23.02 -10.65 -6.22
N ASP A 103 24.07 -10.36 -6.97
CA ASP A 103 25.31 -11.12 -6.93
C ASP A 103 26.37 -10.37 -6.13
N LYS A 104 27.18 -11.11 -5.36
CA LYS A 104 28.30 -10.52 -4.63
C LYS A 104 29.41 -10.16 -5.60
N SER A 105 29.95 -8.94 -5.49
CA SER A 105 31.07 -8.43 -6.27
C SER A 105 32.02 -7.70 -5.35
N ASP A 106 33.16 -8.33 -5.04
CA ASP A 106 34.18 -7.83 -4.10
C ASP A 106 33.55 -7.44 -2.74
N ALA A 107 33.66 -6.16 -2.36
CA ALA A 107 33.12 -5.62 -1.11
C ALA A 107 31.63 -5.27 -1.19
N ASN A 108 31.06 -5.20 -2.39
CA ASN A 108 29.69 -4.78 -2.66
C ASN A 108 28.85 -5.90 -3.28
N TRP A 109 27.66 -5.55 -3.69
CA TRP A 109 26.73 -6.39 -4.46
C TRP A 109 26.38 -5.70 -5.76
N GLN A 110 26.00 -6.46 -6.76
CA GLN A 110 25.48 -5.97 -8.04
C GLN A 110 24.05 -6.44 -8.23
N LEU A 111 23.15 -5.49 -8.48
CA LEU A 111 21.77 -5.76 -8.80
C LEU A 111 21.55 -5.69 -10.32
N ASN A 112 21.02 -6.78 -10.88
CA ASN A 112 20.71 -6.91 -12.30
C ASN A 112 19.33 -7.49 -12.50
N GLY A 113 18.57 -6.99 -13.49
CA GLY A 113 17.27 -7.54 -13.82
C GLY A 113 16.20 -6.52 -14.14
N ARG A 114 14.93 -6.90 -13.97
CA ARG A 114 13.79 -6.04 -14.33
C ARG A 114 12.63 -6.25 -13.37
N LYS A 115 11.96 -5.15 -13.01
CA LYS A 115 10.68 -5.17 -12.30
C LYS A 115 9.59 -4.54 -13.15
N GLY A 116 8.38 -5.09 -13.08
CA GLY A 116 7.22 -4.56 -13.77
C GLY A 116 6.24 -3.91 -12.81
N PHE A 117 5.34 -3.06 -13.31
CA PHE A 117 4.27 -2.43 -12.57
C PHE A 117 4.74 -1.69 -11.31
N VAL A 118 5.84 -0.95 -11.44
CA VAL A 118 6.32 -0.08 -10.36
C VAL A 118 5.53 1.22 -10.40
N MET A 119 4.93 1.58 -9.29
CA MET A 119 4.08 2.75 -9.12
C MET A 119 4.92 4.03 -9.02
N LEU A 120 4.33 5.18 -9.41
CA LEU A 120 4.93 6.52 -9.32
C LEU A 120 6.16 6.76 -10.20
N VAL A 121 6.43 5.93 -11.14
CA VAL A 121 7.49 6.16 -12.13
C VAL A 121 6.87 6.73 -13.42
N PRO A 122 7.59 7.62 -14.13
CA PRO A 122 8.99 7.98 -13.97
C PRO A 122 9.30 9.11 -12.97
N ASP A 123 8.35 10.01 -12.67
CA ASP A 123 8.74 11.37 -12.24
C ASP A 123 8.64 11.66 -10.73
N THR A 124 8.04 10.76 -9.95
CA THR A 124 7.68 11.06 -8.56
C THR A 124 8.30 10.13 -7.52
N ILE A 125 8.87 9.01 -7.93
CA ILE A 125 9.41 8.01 -7.03
C ILE A 125 10.79 8.40 -6.51
N ASP A 126 11.01 8.28 -5.19
CA ASP A 126 12.30 8.61 -4.56
C ASP A 126 13.07 7.34 -4.14
N GLN A 127 12.36 6.33 -3.59
CA GLN A 127 12.96 5.12 -3.03
C GLN A 127 12.39 3.84 -3.66
N LEU A 128 13.26 2.87 -3.90
CA LEU A 128 12.90 1.54 -4.38
C LEU A 128 13.32 0.48 -3.36
N TYR A 129 12.38 -0.36 -2.96
CA TYR A 129 12.64 -1.59 -2.19
C TYR A 129 12.57 -2.77 -3.14
N VAL A 130 13.70 -3.28 -3.58
CA VAL A 130 13.78 -4.27 -4.64
C VAL A 130 14.06 -5.65 -4.07
N VAL A 131 13.15 -6.60 -4.33
CA VAL A 131 13.39 -8.01 -4.01
C VAL A 131 14.19 -8.63 -5.15
N ALA A 132 15.32 -9.24 -4.82
CA ALA A 132 16.21 -9.90 -5.77
C ALA A 132 16.67 -11.27 -5.24
N LYS A 133 17.00 -12.17 -6.15
CA LYS A 133 17.44 -13.52 -5.88
C LYS A 133 18.96 -13.56 -5.81
N ARG A 134 19.50 -14.17 -4.78
CA ARG A 134 20.93 -14.44 -4.65
C ARG A 134 21.33 -15.72 -5.39
N SER A 135 22.64 -15.91 -5.60
CA SER A 135 23.21 -17.10 -6.23
C SER A 135 22.89 -18.40 -5.47
N ASP A 136 22.69 -18.34 -4.16
CA ASP A 136 22.27 -19.48 -3.32
C ASP A 136 20.76 -19.78 -3.39
N GLY A 137 20.00 -18.99 -4.17
CA GLY A 137 18.55 -19.11 -4.33
C GLY A 137 17.73 -18.37 -3.27
N SER A 138 18.33 -17.82 -2.23
CA SER A 138 17.65 -16.97 -1.24
C SER A 138 17.17 -15.65 -1.86
N LEU A 139 16.21 -14.99 -1.21
CA LEU A 139 15.68 -13.69 -1.64
C LEU A 139 16.09 -12.61 -0.64
N SER A 140 16.69 -11.55 -1.13
CA SER A 140 17.00 -10.34 -0.36
C SER A 140 16.18 -9.16 -0.81
N CYS A 141 15.90 -8.24 0.10
CA CYS A 141 15.32 -6.93 -0.21
C CYS A 141 16.41 -5.88 -0.04
N VAL A 142 16.63 -5.09 -1.08
CA VAL A 142 17.55 -3.96 -1.08
C VAL A 142 16.80 -2.65 -1.20
N GLN A 143 17.31 -1.62 -0.54
CA GLN A 143 16.83 -0.24 -0.63
C GLN A 143 17.80 0.57 -1.48
N LEU A 144 17.28 1.35 -2.42
CA LEU A 144 18.09 2.24 -3.24
C LEU A 144 17.28 3.46 -3.70
N ALA A 145 17.95 4.56 -3.94
CA ALA A 145 17.34 5.75 -4.54
C ALA A 145 16.95 5.45 -6.01
N ALA A 146 15.83 5.99 -6.45
CA ALA A 146 15.31 5.71 -7.78
C ALA A 146 16.18 6.29 -8.91
N ASP A 147 17.03 7.28 -8.60
CA ASP A 147 18.01 7.91 -9.51
C ASP A 147 19.41 7.26 -9.47
N SER A 148 19.57 6.12 -8.78
CA SER A 148 20.86 5.42 -8.70
C SER A 148 21.38 5.03 -10.08
N ALA A 149 22.71 5.14 -10.26
CA ALA A 149 23.37 4.77 -11.52
C ALA A 149 23.06 3.31 -11.90
N GLY A 150 22.77 3.06 -13.16
CA GLY A 150 22.40 1.74 -13.68
C GLY A 150 20.90 1.45 -13.62
N ILE A 151 20.05 2.39 -13.14
CA ILE A 151 18.60 2.28 -13.22
C ILE A 151 18.10 2.94 -14.50
N THR A 152 17.24 2.22 -15.22
CA THR A 152 16.53 2.75 -16.37
C THR A 152 15.03 2.50 -16.20
N ILE A 153 14.24 3.58 -16.27
CA ILE A 153 12.78 3.53 -16.25
C ILE A 153 12.28 3.25 -17.67
N GLY A 154 11.41 2.26 -17.80
CA GLY A 154 10.79 1.88 -19.08
C GLY A 154 9.60 2.76 -19.45
N GLU A 155 8.98 2.43 -20.58
CA GLU A 155 7.77 3.10 -21.06
C GLU A 155 6.61 2.96 -20.05
N PRO A 156 5.75 3.99 -19.97
CA PRO A 156 4.56 3.93 -19.13
C PRO A 156 3.67 2.73 -19.45
N LEU A 157 3.16 2.08 -18.42
CA LEU A 157 2.28 0.93 -18.53
C LEU A 157 0.82 1.34 -18.29
N SER A 158 -0.08 0.87 -19.14
CA SER A 158 -1.51 0.99 -18.90
C SER A 158 -1.95 -0.06 -17.89
N ALA A 159 -2.33 0.38 -16.68
CA ALA A 159 -2.92 -0.49 -15.68
C ALA A 159 -4.44 -0.62 -15.89
N PRO A 160 -5.05 -1.78 -15.61
CA PRO A 160 -6.50 -1.95 -15.71
C PRO A 160 -7.26 -1.23 -14.58
N PHE A 161 -6.59 -0.83 -13.51
CA PHE A 161 -7.08 -0.11 -12.33
C PHE A 161 -6.04 0.94 -11.92
N VAL A 162 -6.39 1.85 -10.99
CA VAL A 162 -5.56 3.00 -10.55
C VAL A 162 -4.91 3.74 -11.73
N LYS A 163 -5.73 4.02 -12.74
CA LYS A 163 -5.27 4.57 -14.02
C LYS A 163 -4.71 5.99 -13.91
N ASP A 164 -5.05 6.67 -12.85
CA ASP A 164 -4.59 8.02 -12.52
C ASP A 164 -3.20 8.03 -11.85
N ILE A 165 -2.71 6.87 -11.41
CA ILE A 165 -1.35 6.71 -10.88
C ILE A 165 -0.46 6.13 -11.97
N PRO A 166 0.65 6.80 -12.34
CA PRO A 166 1.56 6.28 -13.37
C PRO A 166 2.26 5.01 -12.89
N HIS A 167 2.49 4.11 -13.84
CA HIS A 167 3.23 2.87 -13.63
C HIS A 167 4.22 2.66 -14.76
N ALA A 168 5.41 2.13 -14.46
CA ALA A 168 6.34 1.69 -15.48
C ALA A 168 7.08 0.42 -15.03
N GLY A 169 7.83 -0.20 -15.97
CA GLY A 169 8.85 -1.18 -15.62
C GLY A 169 10.15 -0.48 -15.25
N ILE A 170 10.99 -1.14 -14.46
CA ILE A 170 12.34 -0.67 -14.12
C ILE A 170 13.35 -1.75 -14.53
N HIS A 171 14.45 -1.32 -15.15
CA HIS A 171 15.59 -2.15 -15.49
C HIS A 171 16.79 -1.74 -14.62
N PHE A 172 17.48 -2.73 -14.06
CA PHE A 172 18.69 -2.61 -13.28
C PHE A 172 19.84 -3.22 -14.10
N ASP A 173 20.86 -2.43 -14.35
CA ASP A 173 22.09 -2.85 -15.07
C ASP A 173 23.31 -2.50 -14.21
N ASN A 174 23.90 -3.54 -13.59
CA ASN A 174 25.07 -3.45 -12.73
C ASN A 174 24.95 -2.38 -11.61
N VAL A 175 23.77 -2.21 -11.02
CA VAL A 175 23.57 -1.27 -9.94
C VAL A 175 24.35 -1.74 -8.72
N ILE A 176 25.24 -0.91 -8.22
CA ILE A 176 26.08 -1.21 -7.05
C ILE A 176 25.27 -1.03 -5.78
N ILE A 177 25.25 -2.07 -4.94
CA ILE A 177 24.55 -2.11 -3.66
C ILE A 177 25.56 -2.33 -2.55
N SER A 178 25.61 -1.44 -1.57
CA SER A 178 26.41 -1.62 -0.37
C SER A 178 25.73 -2.57 0.64
N ALA A 179 26.48 -3.02 1.63
CA ALA A 179 25.90 -3.91 2.65
C ALA A 179 24.78 -3.23 3.46
N GLU A 180 24.87 -1.93 3.69
CA GLU A 180 23.89 -1.12 4.44
C GLU A 180 22.57 -0.95 3.68
N GLN A 181 22.58 -1.08 2.35
CA GLN A 181 21.39 -1.03 1.51
C GLN A 181 20.62 -2.35 1.48
N ILE A 182 21.16 -3.42 2.08
CA ILE A 182 20.43 -4.68 2.23
C ILE A 182 19.50 -4.56 3.43
N LEU A 183 18.22 -4.26 3.16
CA LEU A 183 17.19 -4.13 4.20
C LEU A 183 16.96 -5.46 4.92
N THR A 184 16.90 -6.57 4.18
CA THR A 184 16.81 -7.92 4.75
C THR A 184 17.40 -8.96 3.80
N ALA A 185 18.06 -9.98 4.41
CA ALA A 185 18.59 -11.15 3.70
C ALA A 185 17.53 -12.25 3.46
N ASP A 186 16.39 -12.18 4.15
CA ASP A 186 15.22 -13.07 3.96
C ASP A 186 13.99 -12.25 3.56
N ALA A 187 14.01 -11.78 2.31
CA ALA A 187 12.90 -10.97 1.79
C ALA A 187 11.56 -11.71 1.76
N HIS A 188 11.55 -13.04 1.69
CA HIS A 188 10.30 -13.78 1.65
C HIS A 188 9.54 -13.68 2.98
N LEU A 189 10.22 -13.92 4.10
CA LEU A 189 9.62 -13.92 5.42
C LEU A 189 9.54 -12.53 6.06
N GLN A 190 10.55 -11.67 5.79
CA GLN A 190 10.65 -10.37 6.46
C GLN A 190 10.14 -9.17 5.64
N ALA A 191 9.86 -9.39 4.35
CA ALA A 191 9.33 -8.34 3.47
C ALA A 191 8.05 -8.80 2.72
N ASN A 192 8.11 -9.78 1.82
CA ASN A 192 7.00 -10.14 0.95
C ASN A 192 5.72 -10.60 1.69
N LYS A 193 5.86 -11.49 2.67
CA LYS A 193 4.70 -11.98 3.43
C LYS A 193 4.09 -10.90 4.32
N PRO A 194 4.90 -10.18 5.15
CA PRO A 194 4.37 -9.10 5.97
C PRO A 194 3.80 -7.96 5.15
N PHE A 195 4.48 -7.55 4.06
CA PHE A 195 4.03 -6.44 3.23
C PHE A 195 2.64 -6.64 2.68
N ARG A 196 2.29 -7.87 2.28
CA ARG A 196 0.93 -8.19 1.82
C ARG A 196 -0.13 -7.88 2.87
N TYR A 197 0.15 -8.19 4.13
CA TYR A 197 -0.74 -7.87 5.24
C TYR A 197 -0.80 -6.36 5.52
N TRP A 198 0.37 -5.72 5.55
CA TRP A 198 0.44 -4.27 5.74
C TRP A 198 -0.32 -3.52 4.64
N GLU A 199 -0.14 -3.91 3.40
CA GLU A 199 -0.86 -3.35 2.25
C GLU A 199 -2.37 -3.55 2.39
N ASP A 200 -2.85 -4.78 2.63
CA ASP A 200 -4.28 -5.06 2.79
C ASP A 200 -4.93 -4.19 3.88
N VAL A 201 -4.29 -4.05 5.04
CA VAL A 201 -4.82 -3.24 6.15
C VAL A 201 -4.85 -1.76 5.79
N HIS A 202 -3.71 -1.20 5.36
CA HIS A 202 -3.60 0.24 5.12
C HIS A 202 -4.40 0.70 3.90
N VAL A 203 -4.45 -0.09 2.84
CA VAL A 203 -5.29 0.19 1.67
C VAL A 203 -6.77 0.12 2.04
N THR A 204 -7.20 -0.88 2.82
CA THR A 204 -8.59 -0.97 3.32
C THR A 204 -8.96 0.28 4.12
N VAL A 205 -8.10 0.71 5.04
CA VAL A 205 -8.32 1.90 5.87
C VAL A 205 -8.37 3.18 5.03
N ALA A 206 -7.49 3.33 4.04
CA ALA A 206 -7.46 4.49 3.16
C ALA A 206 -8.69 4.55 2.23
N MET A 207 -9.06 3.44 1.62
CA MET A 207 -10.25 3.34 0.75
C MET A 207 -11.53 3.60 1.52
N ALA A 208 -11.61 3.16 2.78
CA ALA A 208 -12.72 3.47 3.66
C ALA A 208 -12.79 4.97 4.01
N GLY A 209 -11.64 5.62 4.22
CA GLY A 209 -11.57 7.08 4.38
C GLY A 209 -12.12 7.83 3.18
N TRP A 210 -11.74 7.42 1.96
CA TRP A 210 -12.29 7.95 0.72
C TRP A 210 -13.81 7.75 0.64
N MET A 211 -14.30 6.54 0.89
CA MET A 211 -15.72 6.22 0.85
C MET A 211 -16.54 7.07 1.83
N LEU A 212 -16.08 7.17 3.08
CA LEU A 212 -16.77 7.96 4.11
C LEU A 212 -16.84 9.44 3.75
N ARG A 213 -15.81 9.98 3.10
CA ARG A 213 -15.84 11.35 2.61
C ARG A 213 -16.85 11.54 1.48
N GLN A 214 -16.91 10.63 0.51
CA GLN A 214 -17.87 10.71 -0.61
C GLN A 214 -19.33 10.70 -0.13
N LEU A 215 -19.59 10.04 0.99
CA LEU A 215 -20.91 9.89 1.58
C LEU A 215 -21.19 10.85 2.76
N ALA A 216 -20.29 11.80 3.04
CA ALA A 216 -20.34 12.60 4.26
C ALA A 216 -21.69 13.28 4.50
N GLU A 217 -22.30 13.84 3.44
CA GLU A 217 -23.56 14.58 3.51
C GLU A 217 -24.81 13.72 3.30
N MET A 218 -24.65 12.40 3.14
CA MET A 218 -25.76 11.48 2.87
C MET A 218 -26.30 10.85 4.15
N GLU A 219 -27.38 11.39 4.70
CA GLU A 219 -28.00 10.93 5.95
C GLU A 219 -28.55 9.51 5.84
N GLU A 220 -29.07 9.10 4.68
CA GLU A 220 -29.58 7.75 4.43
C GLU A 220 -28.55 6.64 4.60
N PHE A 221 -27.25 6.96 4.55
CA PHE A 221 -26.14 6.03 4.78
C PHE A 221 -25.57 6.09 6.19
N GLU A 222 -26.13 6.84 7.13
CA GLU A 222 -25.50 7.07 8.44
C GLU A 222 -25.22 5.80 9.22
N ALA A 223 -26.18 4.86 9.28
CA ALA A 223 -25.97 3.57 9.93
C ALA A 223 -24.85 2.75 9.28
N SER A 224 -24.78 2.77 7.96
CA SER A 224 -23.73 2.08 7.20
C SER A 224 -22.37 2.76 7.37
N LYS A 225 -22.31 4.10 7.42
CA LYS A 225 -21.08 4.87 7.72
C LYS A 225 -20.58 4.57 9.13
N ALA A 226 -21.48 4.50 10.12
CA ALA A 226 -21.12 4.14 11.49
C ALA A 226 -20.53 2.73 11.57
N LEU A 227 -21.15 1.75 10.88
CA LEU A 227 -20.63 0.39 10.79
C LEU A 227 -19.22 0.35 10.17
N LEU A 228 -18.99 1.09 9.08
CA LEU A 228 -17.65 1.13 8.45
C LEU A 228 -16.61 1.75 9.39
N ARG A 229 -16.95 2.86 10.10
CA ARG A 229 -16.06 3.46 11.10
C ARG A 229 -15.71 2.46 12.21
N GLU A 230 -16.70 1.74 12.75
CA GLU A 230 -16.48 0.70 13.75
C GLU A 230 -15.50 -0.39 13.25
N LYS A 231 -15.74 -0.91 12.03
CA LYS A 231 -14.87 -1.95 11.45
C LYS A 231 -13.44 -1.48 11.21
N ILE A 232 -13.25 -0.23 10.78
CA ILE A 232 -11.91 0.36 10.66
C ILE A 232 -11.22 0.44 12.01
N CYS A 233 -11.93 0.87 13.07
CA CYS A 233 -11.37 0.95 14.41
C CYS A 233 -10.96 -0.44 14.92
N GLN A 234 -11.78 -1.45 14.72
CA GLN A 234 -11.47 -2.85 15.03
C GLN A 234 -10.24 -3.34 14.24
N LEU A 235 -10.14 -3.00 12.94
CA LEU A 235 -9.00 -3.38 12.10
C LEU A 235 -7.70 -2.73 12.59
N ILE A 236 -7.74 -1.45 12.95
CA ILE A 236 -6.57 -0.73 13.50
C ILE A 236 -6.14 -1.32 14.84
N GLU A 237 -7.09 -1.67 15.70
CA GLU A 237 -6.78 -2.32 16.98
C GLU A 237 -6.16 -3.69 16.75
N LYS A 238 -6.75 -4.51 15.90
CA LYS A 238 -6.23 -5.84 15.57
C LYS A 238 -4.84 -5.79 14.94
N PHE A 239 -4.57 -4.80 14.08
CA PHE A 239 -3.23 -4.59 13.53
C PHE A 239 -2.20 -4.28 14.62
N LYS A 240 -2.55 -3.50 15.65
CA LYS A 240 -1.63 -3.22 16.78
C LYS A 240 -1.31 -4.44 17.61
N GLU A 241 -2.28 -5.34 17.76
CA GLU A 241 -2.07 -6.59 18.51
C GLU A 241 -1.17 -7.57 17.72
N GLN A 242 -1.29 -7.58 16.40
CA GLN A 242 -0.59 -8.50 15.49
C GLN A 242 -0.12 -7.75 14.24
N PRO A 243 1.00 -6.98 14.33
CA PRO A 243 1.42 -6.11 13.24
C PRO A 243 2.06 -6.84 12.05
N ASP A 244 2.56 -8.07 12.23
CA ASP A 244 3.44 -8.72 11.26
C ASP A 244 2.74 -9.79 10.40
N TYR A 245 1.53 -10.23 10.78
CA TYR A 245 0.85 -11.31 10.07
C TYR A 245 -0.66 -11.33 10.28
N TYR A 246 -1.35 -11.94 9.33
CA TYR A 246 -2.79 -12.14 9.41
C TYR A 246 -3.20 -13.00 10.60
N SER A 247 -4.32 -12.61 11.24
CA SER A 247 -5.14 -13.49 12.07
C SER A 247 -6.46 -13.77 11.37
N VAL A 248 -7.17 -14.83 11.76
CA VAL A 248 -8.52 -15.11 11.22
C VAL A 248 -9.44 -13.92 11.45
N ALA A 249 -9.45 -13.37 12.68
CA ALA A 249 -10.25 -12.18 13.01
C ALA A 249 -9.88 -10.97 12.15
N GLY A 250 -8.58 -10.71 11.91
CA GLY A 250 -8.13 -9.62 11.04
C GLY A 250 -8.60 -9.80 9.59
N LEU A 251 -8.53 -11.03 9.05
CA LEU A 251 -9.04 -11.35 7.72
C LEU A 251 -10.55 -11.12 7.62
N ASP A 252 -11.31 -11.50 8.64
CA ASP A 252 -12.76 -11.32 8.67
C ASP A 252 -13.13 -9.84 8.68
N ILE A 253 -12.43 -9.02 9.50
CA ILE A 253 -12.66 -7.57 9.55
C ILE A 253 -12.33 -6.90 8.21
N VAL A 254 -11.22 -7.27 7.54
CA VAL A 254 -10.90 -6.75 6.20
C VAL A 254 -12.02 -7.07 5.21
N ASP A 255 -12.48 -8.33 5.17
CA ASP A 255 -13.55 -8.74 4.25
C ASP A 255 -14.88 -8.06 4.57
N GLU A 256 -15.20 -7.81 5.86
CA GLU A 256 -16.36 -7.03 6.28
C GLU A 256 -16.27 -5.56 5.86
N CYS A 257 -15.10 -4.92 6.00
CA CYS A 257 -14.88 -3.55 5.48
C CYS A 257 -15.14 -3.50 3.97
N HIS A 258 -14.60 -4.42 3.19
CA HIS A 258 -14.79 -4.46 1.74
C HIS A 258 -16.27 -4.66 1.36
N LYS A 259 -16.96 -5.57 2.05
CA LYS A 259 -18.40 -5.80 1.84
C LYS A 259 -19.23 -4.55 2.18
N THR A 260 -18.89 -3.87 3.27
CA THR A 260 -19.57 -2.65 3.68
C THR A 260 -19.36 -1.53 2.66
N MET A 261 -18.13 -1.32 2.18
CA MET A 261 -17.84 -0.34 1.12
C MET A 261 -18.57 -0.68 -0.19
N GLU A 262 -18.70 -1.95 -0.55
CA GLU A 262 -19.46 -2.36 -1.74
C GLU A 262 -20.95 -2.02 -1.61
N ILE A 263 -21.54 -2.19 -0.42
CA ILE A 263 -22.93 -1.77 -0.15
C ILE A 263 -23.07 -0.25 -0.25
N GLN A 264 -22.14 0.49 0.34
CA GLN A 264 -22.10 1.95 0.36
C GLN A 264 -21.88 2.57 -1.03
N SER A 265 -21.24 1.83 -1.94
CA SER A 265 -20.98 2.32 -3.29
C SER A 265 -22.26 2.70 -4.06
N LYS A 266 -23.42 2.18 -3.64
CA LYS A 266 -24.75 2.55 -4.19
C LYS A 266 -25.11 4.02 -3.93
N GLY A 267 -24.54 4.65 -2.91
CA GLY A 267 -24.73 6.07 -2.59
C GLY A 267 -23.74 6.99 -3.32
N LEU A 268 -22.78 6.46 -4.06
CA LEU A 268 -21.81 7.29 -4.76
C LEU A 268 -22.45 8.03 -5.93
N GLY A 269 -22.09 9.30 -6.09
CA GLY A 269 -22.41 10.05 -7.30
C GLY A 269 -21.80 9.41 -8.55
N GLU A 270 -22.37 9.66 -9.72
CA GLU A 270 -22.03 8.97 -10.98
C GLU A 270 -20.53 8.91 -11.28
N LYS A 271 -19.82 10.03 -11.09
CA LYS A 271 -18.37 10.11 -11.32
C LYS A 271 -17.59 9.21 -10.34
N ALA A 272 -17.89 9.29 -9.06
CA ALA A 272 -17.23 8.51 -8.02
C ALA A 272 -17.53 7.00 -8.19
N LEU A 273 -18.78 6.66 -8.55
CA LEU A 273 -19.19 5.27 -8.82
C LEU A 273 -18.41 4.65 -9.99
N LYS A 274 -18.23 5.40 -11.10
CA LYS A 274 -17.43 4.93 -12.24
C LYS A 274 -15.98 4.63 -11.85
N LEU A 275 -15.36 5.50 -11.07
CA LEU A 275 -14.01 5.28 -10.56
C LEU A 275 -13.95 4.07 -9.62
N TRP A 276 -14.88 3.98 -8.67
CA TRP A 276 -14.99 2.85 -7.75
C TRP A 276 -15.12 1.51 -8.48
N GLN A 277 -15.98 1.42 -9.48
CA GLN A 277 -16.20 0.19 -10.26
C GLN A 277 -14.91 -0.35 -10.91
N VAL A 278 -13.99 0.52 -11.27
CA VAL A 278 -12.67 0.15 -11.82
C VAL A 278 -11.73 -0.26 -10.70
N ASP A 279 -11.55 0.60 -9.69
CA ASP A 279 -10.45 0.47 -8.73
C ASP A 279 -10.77 -0.51 -7.59
N ARG A 280 -12.06 -0.84 -7.31
CA ARG A 280 -12.43 -1.90 -6.38
C ARG A 280 -11.82 -3.28 -6.71
N LEU A 281 -11.39 -3.48 -7.97
CA LEU A 281 -10.68 -4.69 -8.38
C LEU A 281 -9.42 -4.95 -7.54
N LEU A 282 -8.77 -3.90 -7.06
CA LEU A 282 -7.62 -4.00 -6.14
C LEU A 282 -7.98 -4.76 -4.86
N LEU A 283 -9.12 -4.41 -4.26
CA LEU A 283 -9.61 -5.08 -3.05
C LEU A 283 -9.97 -6.54 -3.32
N GLN A 284 -10.52 -6.82 -4.51
CA GLN A 284 -10.90 -8.18 -4.93
C GLN A 284 -9.69 -9.07 -5.23
N MET A 285 -8.59 -8.50 -5.74
CA MET A 285 -7.35 -9.28 -6.02
C MET A 285 -6.79 -9.95 -4.76
N GLY A 286 -6.89 -9.31 -3.60
CA GLY A 286 -6.51 -9.87 -2.31
C GLY A 286 -7.38 -11.04 -1.84
N PHE A 287 -8.63 -11.15 -2.28
CA PHE A 287 -9.60 -12.12 -1.75
C PHE A 287 -9.13 -13.58 -1.85
N LYS A 288 -8.61 -13.99 -3.01
CA LYS A 288 -8.11 -15.38 -3.20
C LYS A 288 -6.95 -15.70 -2.26
N ILE A 289 -6.07 -14.73 -2.04
CA ILE A 289 -4.91 -14.89 -1.16
C ILE A 289 -5.38 -14.96 0.29
N ARG A 290 -6.25 -14.06 0.72
CA ARG A 290 -6.83 -14.08 2.07
C ARG A 290 -7.56 -15.39 2.34
N HIS A 291 -8.32 -15.90 1.38
CA HIS A 291 -8.98 -17.20 1.50
C HIS A 291 -7.98 -18.37 1.72
N GLN A 292 -6.88 -18.39 0.95
CA GLN A 292 -5.84 -19.41 1.12
C GLN A 292 -5.12 -19.28 2.48
N ILE A 293 -4.85 -18.06 2.95
CA ILE A 293 -4.26 -17.82 4.26
C ILE A 293 -5.21 -18.32 5.36
N ARG A 294 -6.51 -18.01 5.26
CA ARG A 294 -7.52 -18.45 6.21
C ARG A 294 -7.55 -19.99 6.33
N LEU A 295 -7.49 -20.71 5.21
CA LEU A 295 -7.42 -22.17 5.21
C LEU A 295 -6.17 -22.69 5.93
N LYS A 296 -5.01 -22.10 5.72
CA LYS A 296 -3.76 -22.46 6.42
C LYS A 296 -3.84 -22.20 7.92
N LEU A 297 -4.31 -21.03 8.32
CA LEU A 297 -4.48 -20.69 9.74
C LEU A 297 -5.47 -21.65 10.43
N ALA A 298 -6.54 -22.06 9.75
CA ALA A 298 -7.50 -23.03 10.29
C ALA A 298 -6.94 -24.45 10.40
N SER A 299 -5.95 -24.82 9.56
CA SER A 299 -5.27 -26.12 9.62
C SER A 299 -4.05 -26.16 10.55
N GLY A 300 -3.72 -25.05 11.21
CA GLY A 300 -2.56 -24.95 12.10
C GLY A 300 -1.20 -25.00 11.39
N GLN A 301 -1.17 -24.64 10.09
CA GLN A 301 0.02 -24.61 9.24
C GLN A 301 0.61 -23.20 9.10
#